data_98137d264d211505028d532e06990f84
#
_entry.id   98137d264d211505028d532e06990f84
#
_cell.length_a   1.000
_cell.length_b   1.000
_cell.length_c   1.000
_cell.angle_alpha   90.00
_cell.angle_beta   90.00
_cell.angle_gamma   90.00
#
_symmetry.space_group_name_H-M   'P 1'
#
loop_
_entity.id
_entity.type
_entity.pdbx_description
1 polymer ?
#
loop_
_entity_poly.entity_id
_entity_poly.type
_entity_poly.pdbx_seq_one_letter_code
_entity_poly.pdbx_strand_id
1 'polypeptide(L)'
;MIVLVLSITLFSCQYETTDTTAKGKLKIVTTTGMIGDAVKNIVGDRAEVISLMGPGVDPHLYKVTQSDVKKLLNADVIFYNGLHLEGKMGEVLDHMAERKPVIAIYKGLTEIQLRATSEFQGNYDPHLWFSVQLWTDIVRFIGESLTEFDQIHASFYQANTAKYVEELTSLHAWTAEKINTITEKQRVLITAHDAFG
;
A
#
# COMPACT_ATOMS: atom_id res chain seq x y z
N MET A 1 -46.87 7.44 -65.35
CA MET A 1 -45.61 6.88 -64.90
C MET A 1 -45.33 7.51 -63.53
N ILE A 2 -45.67 6.79 -62.44
CA ILE A 2 -45.57 7.31 -61.08
C ILE A 2 -44.27 6.72 -60.50
N VAL A 3 -43.30 7.58 -60.15
CA VAL A 3 -42.05 7.18 -59.51
C VAL A 3 -42.26 7.23 -58.01
N LEU A 4 -42.24 6.06 -57.36
CA LEU A 4 -42.33 5.92 -55.93
C LEU A 4 -40.92 6.06 -55.31
N VAL A 5 -40.65 7.17 -54.60
CA VAL A 5 -39.41 7.37 -53.87
C VAL A 5 -39.52 6.74 -52.51
N LEU A 6 -38.77 5.66 -52.27
CA LEU A 6 -38.70 4.92 -51.01
C LEU A 6 -37.63 5.58 -50.13
N SER A 7 -38.06 6.35 -49.10
CA SER A 7 -37.15 6.96 -48.11
C SER A 7 -36.76 5.93 -47.07
N ILE A 8 -35.49 5.47 -47.08
CA ILE A 8 -34.91 4.62 -46.04
C ILE A 8 -34.37 5.50 -44.88
N THR A 9 -35.11 5.52 -43.78
CA THR A 9 -34.61 6.15 -42.53
C THR A 9 -33.65 5.19 -41.81
N LEU A 10 -32.36 5.51 -41.82
CA LEU A 10 -31.37 4.81 -41.02
C LEU A 10 -31.54 5.24 -39.53
N PHE A 11 -32.08 4.32 -38.73
CA PHE A 11 -32.01 4.44 -37.28
C PHE A 11 -30.54 4.19 -36.83
N SER A 12 -29.82 5.27 -36.56
CA SER A 12 -28.54 5.18 -35.86
C SER A 12 -28.85 4.86 -34.39
N CYS A 13 -28.59 3.63 -33.95
CA CYS A 13 -28.51 3.31 -32.54
C CYS A 13 -27.27 4.04 -31.99
N GLN A 14 -27.50 5.16 -31.29
CA GLN A 14 -26.51 5.73 -30.40
C GLN A 14 -26.31 4.71 -29.26
N TYR A 15 -25.18 4.05 -29.27
CA TYR A 15 -24.69 3.29 -28.13
C TYR A 15 -24.37 4.32 -27.04
N GLU A 16 -25.29 4.51 -26.10
CA GLU A 16 -25.00 5.23 -24.86
C GLU A 16 -23.95 4.43 -24.13
N THR A 17 -22.70 4.89 -24.20
CA THR A 17 -21.68 4.49 -23.24
C THR A 17 -22.18 4.94 -21.86
N THR A 18 -22.71 4.01 -21.09
CA THR A 18 -22.99 4.23 -19.68
C THR A 18 -21.69 4.63 -19.02
N ASP A 19 -21.58 5.94 -18.76
CA ASP A 19 -20.50 6.54 -18.01
C ASP A 19 -20.52 5.91 -16.59
N THR A 20 -19.58 4.99 -16.34
CA THR A 20 -19.42 4.30 -15.06
C THR A 20 -18.79 5.22 -13.98
N THR A 21 -18.83 6.54 -14.15
CA THR A 21 -18.26 7.54 -13.23
C THR A 21 -19.09 7.80 -11.97
N ALA A 22 -20.08 6.97 -11.63
CA ALA A 22 -20.90 7.14 -10.43
C ALA A 22 -20.28 6.56 -9.13
N LYS A 23 -19.17 5.83 -9.21
CA LYS A 23 -18.46 5.38 -8.01
C LYS A 23 -17.36 6.41 -7.70
N GLY A 24 -17.47 7.11 -6.55
CA GLY A 24 -16.43 8.06 -6.11
C GLY A 24 -15.04 7.43 -6.10
N LYS A 25 -13.99 8.24 -5.90
CA LYS A 25 -12.62 7.74 -5.82
C LYS A 25 -12.51 6.58 -4.84
N LEU A 26 -11.71 5.57 -5.21
CA LEU A 26 -11.35 4.46 -4.33
C LEU A 26 -10.80 5.00 -2.99
N LYS A 27 -11.32 4.49 -1.88
CA LYS A 27 -10.89 4.88 -0.54
C LYS A 27 -9.99 3.83 0.05
N ILE A 28 -8.75 4.20 0.29
CA ILE A 28 -7.72 3.33 0.85
C ILE A 28 -7.36 3.83 2.25
N VAL A 29 -7.40 2.93 3.22
CA VAL A 29 -6.91 3.22 4.56
C VAL A 29 -5.63 2.44 4.79
N THR A 30 -4.63 3.11 5.36
CA THR A 30 -3.37 2.49 5.78
C THR A 30 -3.18 2.69 7.28
N THR A 31 -2.52 1.76 7.94
CA THR A 31 -2.24 1.91 9.37
C THR A 31 -1.19 2.97 9.61
N THR A 32 -0.04 2.87 8.98
CA THR A 32 1.11 3.78 9.19
C THR A 32 1.30 4.75 8.03
N GLY A 33 2.01 5.86 8.32
CA GLY A 33 2.35 6.87 7.32
C GLY A 33 3.26 6.34 6.23
N MET A 34 4.19 5.40 6.54
CA MET A 34 5.09 4.79 5.57
C MET A 34 4.31 4.00 4.50
N ILE A 35 3.35 3.20 4.93
CA ILE A 35 2.47 2.48 3.99
C ILE A 35 1.65 3.48 3.18
N GLY A 36 1.11 4.51 3.83
CA GLY A 36 0.34 5.55 3.17
C GLY A 36 1.12 6.30 2.10
N ASP A 37 2.40 6.56 2.34
CA ASP A 37 3.29 7.17 1.35
C ASP A 37 3.50 6.24 0.13
N ALA A 38 3.82 4.97 0.36
CA ALA A 38 3.98 3.99 -0.71
C ALA A 38 2.70 3.87 -1.56
N VAL A 39 1.53 3.74 -0.91
CA VAL A 39 0.25 3.67 -1.60
C VAL A 39 -0.01 4.95 -2.41
N LYS A 40 0.24 6.13 -1.86
CA LYS A 40 0.05 7.41 -2.57
C LYS A 40 0.93 7.53 -3.81
N ASN A 41 2.19 7.10 -3.73
CA ASN A 41 3.09 7.08 -4.88
C ASN A 41 2.57 6.18 -6.01
N ILE A 42 1.90 5.08 -5.67
CA ILE A 42 1.32 4.16 -6.66
C ILE A 42 0.01 4.68 -7.23
N VAL A 43 -0.93 5.11 -6.38
CA VAL A 43 -2.29 5.44 -6.85
C VAL A 43 -2.41 6.87 -7.39
N GLY A 44 -1.49 7.76 -7.05
CA GLY A 44 -1.56 9.17 -7.44
C GLY A 44 -2.88 9.81 -7.02
N ASP A 45 -3.57 10.41 -7.99
CA ASP A 45 -4.87 11.07 -7.81
C ASP A 45 -6.08 10.14 -8.02
N ARG A 46 -5.86 8.85 -8.33
CA ARG A 46 -6.93 7.87 -8.63
C ARG A 46 -7.66 7.39 -7.39
N ALA A 47 -7.06 7.50 -6.21
CA ALA A 47 -7.64 7.08 -4.94
C ALA A 47 -7.49 8.14 -3.85
N GLU A 48 -8.33 8.05 -2.83
CA GLU A 48 -8.18 8.77 -1.57
C GLU A 48 -7.44 7.87 -0.56
N VAL A 49 -6.30 8.33 -0.05
CA VAL A 49 -5.46 7.55 0.89
C VAL A 49 -5.43 8.23 2.24
N ILE A 50 -5.87 7.53 3.27
CA ILE A 50 -5.91 7.99 4.66
C ILE A 50 -5.01 7.08 5.50
N SER A 51 -3.97 7.65 6.12
CA SER A 51 -3.18 6.95 7.14
C SER A 51 -3.75 7.22 8.52
N LEU A 52 -3.91 6.17 9.33
CA LEU A 52 -4.47 6.29 10.69
C LEU A 52 -3.44 6.89 11.65
N MET A 53 -2.19 6.46 11.52
CA MET A 53 -1.08 6.89 12.36
C MET A 53 -0.21 7.87 11.58
N GLY A 54 -0.15 9.11 12.07
CA GLY A 54 0.68 10.17 11.51
C GLY A 54 2.10 10.17 12.09
N PRO A 55 2.91 11.16 11.71
CA PRO A 55 4.26 11.33 12.25
C PRO A 55 4.28 11.40 13.78
N GLY A 56 5.23 10.72 14.40
CA GLY A 56 5.41 10.71 15.86
C GLY A 56 4.47 9.78 16.64
N VAL A 57 3.62 9.04 15.95
CA VAL A 57 2.75 8.02 16.58
C VAL A 57 3.48 6.70 16.63
N ASP A 58 3.59 6.11 17.82
CA ASP A 58 4.13 4.76 18.03
C ASP A 58 3.09 3.70 17.65
N PRO A 59 3.33 2.90 16.60
CA PRO A 59 2.37 1.89 16.15
C PRO A 59 2.16 0.75 17.15
N HIS A 60 3.16 0.42 17.96
CA HIS A 60 3.06 -0.65 18.97
C HIS A 60 2.08 -0.30 20.10
N LEU A 61 1.96 0.98 20.42
CA LEU A 61 1.13 1.49 21.51
C LEU A 61 -0.17 2.12 21.05
N TYR A 62 -0.41 2.17 19.73
CA TYR A 62 -1.56 2.84 19.16
C TYR A 62 -2.89 2.22 19.64
N LYS A 63 -3.79 3.10 20.07
CA LYS A 63 -5.14 2.73 20.47
C LYS A 63 -6.14 3.24 19.44
N VAL A 64 -6.86 2.31 18.83
CA VAL A 64 -7.91 2.61 17.84
C VAL A 64 -8.98 3.50 18.45
N THR A 65 -9.30 4.59 17.78
CA THR A 65 -10.38 5.50 18.16
C THR A 65 -11.67 5.18 17.41
N GLN A 66 -12.79 5.71 17.87
CA GLN A 66 -14.07 5.59 17.14
C GLN A 66 -13.99 6.23 15.74
N SER A 67 -13.21 7.30 15.60
CA SER A 67 -12.95 7.92 14.29
C SER A 67 -12.24 6.97 13.34
N ASP A 68 -11.25 6.21 13.83
CA ASP A 68 -10.51 5.26 13.01
C ASP A 68 -11.39 4.09 12.57
N VAL A 69 -12.23 3.58 13.46
CA VAL A 69 -13.22 2.55 13.10
C VAL A 69 -14.14 3.04 11.98
N LYS A 70 -14.58 4.30 12.01
CA LYS A 70 -15.38 4.89 10.92
C LYS A 70 -14.61 4.95 9.61
N LYS A 71 -13.31 5.34 9.64
CA LYS A 71 -12.45 5.35 8.44
C LYS A 71 -12.29 3.94 7.88
N LEU A 72 -11.99 2.96 8.74
CA LEU A 72 -11.86 1.54 8.36
C LEU A 72 -13.15 0.99 7.75
N LEU A 73 -14.31 1.30 8.35
CA LEU A 73 -15.61 0.89 7.81
C LEU A 73 -15.91 1.50 6.44
N ASN A 74 -15.48 2.72 6.17
CA ASN A 74 -15.71 3.43 4.91
C ASN A 74 -14.64 3.16 3.85
N ALA A 75 -13.56 2.46 4.18
CA ALA A 75 -12.52 2.08 3.23
C ALA A 75 -13.02 1.01 2.25
N ASP A 76 -12.54 1.04 1.03
CA ASP A 76 -12.71 -0.04 0.04
C ASP A 76 -11.64 -1.12 0.23
N VAL A 77 -10.43 -0.72 0.61
CA VAL A 77 -9.30 -1.62 0.92
C VAL A 77 -8.46 -1.05 2.07
N ILE A 78 -7.88 -1.92 2.88
CA ILE A 78 -7.03 -1.57 4.02
C ILE A 78 -5.67 -2.22 3.85
N PHE A 79 -4.59 -1.44 4.01
CA PHE A 79 -3.22 -1.97 4.11
C PHE A 79 -2.66 -1.75 5.51
N TYR A 80 -2.03 -2.78 6.06
CA TYR A 80 -1.38 -2.73 7.37
C TYR A 80 -0.05 -3.49 7.34
N ASN A 81 0.82 -3.20 8.30
CA ASN A 81 2.14 -3.81 8.34
C ASN A 81 2.08 -5.32 8.60
N GLY A 82 1.35 -5.71 9.62
CA GLY A 82 1.36 -7.06 10.17
C GLY A 82 2.56 -7.31 11.08
N LEU A 83 2.91 -8.58 11.29
CA LEU A 83 4.01 -8.99 12.19
C LEU A 83 3.86 -8.40 13.60
N HIS A 84 2.62 -8.23 14.06
CA HIS A 84 2.26 -7.66 15.36
C HIS A 84 2.67 -6.18 15.57
N LEU A 85 3.07 -5.43 14.52
CA LEU A 85 3.40 -4.01 14.65
C LEU A 85 2.25 -3.22 15.26
N GLU A 86 1.04 -3.42 14.73
CA GLU A 86 -0.16 -2.69 15.13
C GLU A 86 -0.76 -3.15 16.49
N GLY A 87 -0.10 -4.06 17.16
CA GLY A 87 -0.45 -4.47 18.51
C GLY A 87 -1.95 -4.78 18.70
N LYS A 88 -2.62 -3.96 19.50
CA LYS A 88 -4.05 -4.13 19.85
C LYS A 88 -5.02 -3.87 18.69
N MET A 89 -4.55 -3.38 17.56
CA MET A 89 -5.39 -3.13 16.39
C MET A 89 -5.70 -4.42 15.61
N GLY A 90 -4.96 -5.51 15.85
CA GLY A 90 -5.11 -6.77 15.14
C GLY A 90 -6.55 -7.28 15.12
N GLU A 91 -7.23 -7.34 16.25
CA GLU A 91 -8.64 -7.79 16.35
C GLU A 91 -9.60 -6.96 15.48
N VAL A 92 -9.38 -5.64 15.43
CA VAL A 92 -10.21 -4.76 14.60
C VAL A 92 -9.95 -5.03 13.11
N LEU A 93 -8.69 -5.26 12.71
CA LEU A 93 -8.32 -5.58 11.34
C LEU A 93 -8.87 -6.96 10.92
N ASP A 94 -8.85 -7.95 11.81
CA ASP A 94 -9.44 -9.26 11.57
C ASP A 94 -10.95 -9.16 11.32
N HIS A 95 -11.68 -8.38 12.12
CA HIS A 95 -13.10 -8.13 11.88
C HIS A 95 -13.38 -7.37 10.57
N MET A 96 -12.48 -6.47 10.15
CA MET A 96 -12.61 -5.81 8.86
C MET A 96 -12.38 -6.79 7.70
N ALA A 97 -11.45 -7.77 7.87
CA ALA A 97 -11.12 -8.77 6.87
C ALA A 97 -12.29 -9.70 6.51
N GLU A 98 -13.26 -9.87 7.41
CA GLU A 98 -14.51 -10.61 7.13
C GLU A 98 -15.40 -9.92 6.08
N ARG A 99 -15.18 -8.63 5.81
CA ARG A 99 -16.09 -7.78 5.02
C ARG A 99 -15.47 -7.15 3.80
N LYS A 100 -14.16 -6.98 3.79
CA LYS A 100 -13.43 -6.27 2.74
C LYS A 100 -11.96 -6.71 2.70
N PRO A 101 -11.23 -6.41 1.62
CA PRO A 101 -9.80 -6.67 1.55
C PRO A 101 -9.03 -5.93 2.64
N VAL A 102 -8.33 -6.68 3.49
CA VAL A 102 -7.39 -6.20 4.51
C VAL A 102 -6.06 -6.91 4.27
N ILE A 103 -5.07 -6.17 3.83
CA ILE A 103 -3.84 -6.70 3.24
C ILE A 103 -2.67 -6.38 4.15
N ALA A 104 -2.03 -7.42 4.70
CA ALA A 104 -0.79 -7.30 5.44
C ALA A 104 0.37 -7.19 4.45
N ILE A 105 1.13 -6.08 4.49
CA ILE A 105 2.18 -5.82 3.50
C ILE A 105 3.38 -6.75 3.61
N TYR A 106 3.65 -7.32 4.80
CA TYR A 106 4.74 -8.30 4.98
C TYR A 106 4.57 -9.54 4.11
N LYS A 107 3.35 -9.84 3.65
CA LYS A 107 3.07 -10.97 2.75
C LYS A 107 3.74 -10.84 1.36
N GLY A 108 4.22 -9.66 1.02
CA GLY A 108 5.09 -9.45 -0.13
C GLY A 108 6.52 -9.97 0.05
N LEU A 109 6.87 -10.46 1.23
CA LEU A 109 8.19 -10.99 1.56
C LEU A 109 8.15 -12.49 1.72
N THR A 110 9.24 -13.15 1.38
CA THR A 110 9.46 -14.57 1.67
C THR A 110 9.87 -14.75 3.14
N GLU A 111 9.65 -15.94 3.70
CA GLU A 111 10.02 -16.25 5.08
C GLU A 111 11.53 -16.04 5.35
N ILE A 112 12.39 -16.33 4.36
CA ILE A 112 13.85 -16.14 4.46
C ILE A 112 14.23 -14.65 4.62
N GLN A 113 13.42 -13.73 4.10
CA GLN A 113 13.65 -12.29 4.21
C GLN A 113 13.21 -11.73 5.59
N LEU A 114 12.39 -12.48 6.32
CA LEU A 114 11.90 -12.07 7.62
C LEU A 114 12.91 -12.44 8.70
N ARG A 115 13.30 -11.46 9.50
CA ARG A 115 14.24 -11.65 10.59
C ARG A 115 13.52 -12.02 11.87
N ALA A 116 13.77 -13.22 12.38
CA ALA A 116 13.34 -13.62 13.71
C ALA A 116 14.41 -13.23 14.73
N THR A 117 14.03 -12.53 15.79
CA THR A 117 14.92 -12.18 16.89
C THR A 117 14.36 -12.64 18.24
N SER A 118 15.25 -12.87 19.22
CA SER A 118 14.82 -13.22 20.58
C SER A 118 14.06 -12.08 21.28
N GLU A 119 14.30 -10.83 20.87
CA GLU A 119 13.63 -9.64 21.41
C GLU A 119 12.14 -9.61 21.11
N PHE A 120 11.74 -10.15 19.94
CA PHE A 120 10.34 -10.29 19.57
C PHE A 120 9.72 -11.61 20.00
N GLN A 121 10.30 -12.29 21.00
CA GLN A 121 9.77 -13.54 21.59
C GLN A 121 9.50 -14.63 20.55
N GLY A 122 10.35 -14.72 19.52
CA GLY A 122 10.22 -15.68 18.43
C GLY A 122 9.34 -15.21 17.27
N ASN A 123 8.81 -13.98 17.33
CA ASN A 123 8.16 -13.34 16.19
C ASN A 123 9.19 -12.69 15.27
N TYR A 124 8.76 -12.31 14.09
CA TYR A 124 9.58 -11.58 13.14
C TYR A 124 9.66 -10.08 13.49
N ASP A 125 10.78 -9.44 13.13
CA ASP A 125 10.96 -8.00 13.22
C ASP A 125 9.94 -7.27 12.32
N PRO A 126 9.07 -6.41 12.87
CA PRO A 126 8.07 -5.72 12.08
C PRO A 126 8.57 -4.43 11.40
N HIS A 127 9.81 -3.99 11.65
CA HIS A 127 10.34 -2.68 11.19
C HIS A 127 10.87 -2.73 9.76
N LEU A 128 10.05 -3.21 8.84
CA LEU A 128 10.41 -3.54 7.45
C LEU A 128 10.86 -2.32 6.62
N TRP A 129 10.40 -1.13 6.96
CA TRP A 129 10.66 0.11 6.22
C TRP A 129 12.10 0.64 6.35
N PHE A 130 12.86 0.19 7.33
CA PHE A 130 14.26 0.58 7.49
C PHE A 130 15.20 -0.13 6.51
N SER A 131 14.79 -1.25 5.94
CA SER A 131 15.49 -1.89 4.84
C SER A 131 14.89 -1.46 3.51
N VAL A 132 15.59 -0.60 2.76
CA VAL A 132 15.13 -0.13 1.45
C VAL A 132 14.89 -1.30 0.49
N GLN A 133 15.67 -2.38 0.61
CA GLN A 133 15.50 -3.58 -0.22
C GLN A 133 14.17 -4.29 0.10
N LEU A 134 13.90 -4.57 1.38
CA LEU A 134 12.61 -5.17 1.79
C LEU A 134 11.44 -4.27 1.41
N TRP A 135 11.62 -2.94 1.59
CA TRP A 135 10.59 -1.98 1.23
C TRP A 135 10.30 -1.96 -0.27
N THR A 136 11.33 -2.18 -1.10
CA THR A 136 11.15 -2.31 -2.55
C THR A 136 10.26 -3.50 -2.92
N ASP A 137 10.45 -4.65 -2.27
CA ASP A 137 9.62 -5.84 -2.51
C ASP A 137 8.19 -5.63 -2.00
N ILE A 138 8.03 -4.96 -0.85
CA ILE A 138 6.72 -4.57 -0.31
C ILE A 138 6.00 -3.61 -1.27
N VAL A 139 6.67 -2.64 -1.84
CA VAL A 139 6.08 -1.70 -2.82
C VAL A 139 5.59 -2.44 -4.07
N ARG A 140 6.33 -3.44 -4.56
CA ARG A 140 5.86 -4.31 -5.65
C ARG A 140 4.57 -5.02 -5.27
N PHE A 141 4.54 -5.65 -4.09
CA PHE A 141 3.38 -6.36 -3.60
C PHE A 141 2.15 -5.46 -3.42
N ILE A 142 2.34 -4.23 -2.90
CA ILE A 142 1.25 -3.24 -2.81
C ILE A 142 0.74 -2.89 -4.21
N GLY A 143 1.63 -2.67 -5.17
CA GLY A 143 1.28 -2.36 -6.56
C GLY A 143 0.52 -3.49 -7.26
N GLU A 144 0.94 -4.73 -7.06
CA GLU A 144 0.25 -5.92 -7.55
C GLU A 144 -1.16 -6.03 -6.93
N SER A 145 -1.26 -5.89 -5.61
CA SER A 145 -2.53 -5.93 -4.88
C SER A 145 -3.51 -4.85 -5.36
N LEU A 146 -3.04 -3.63 -5.60
CA LEU A 146 -3.85 -2.53 -6.12
C LEU A 146 -4.28 -2.78 -7.57
N THR A 147 -3.38 -3.31 -8.41
CA THR A 147 -3.66 -3.68 -9.81
C THR A 147 -4.74 -4.74 -9.89
N GLU A 148 -4.69 -5.73 -9.00
CA GLU A 148 -5.67 -6.82 -8.90
C GLU A 148 -7.04 -6.32 -8.42
N PHE A 149 -7.03 -5.42 -7.44
CA PHE A 149 -8.24 -4.87 -6.84
C PHE A 149 -8.97 -3.86 -7.74
N ASP A 150 -8.24 -2.98 -8.42
CA ASP A 150 -8.77 -1.94 -9.29
C ASP A 150 -8.21 -2.05 -10.71
N GLN A 151 -8.75 -2.99 -11.46
CA GLN A 151 -8.31 -3.32 -12.82
C GLN A 151 -8.51 -2.16 -13.81
N ILE A 152 -9.42 -1.24 -13.52
CA ILE A 152 -9.66 -0.06 -14.38
C ILE A 152 -8.41 0.83 -14.44
N HIS A 153 -7.68 0.95 -13.34
CA HIS A 153 -6.47 1.75 -13.24
C HIS A 153 -5.17 0.91 -13.23
N ALA A 154 -5.26 -0.39 -13.56
CA ALA A 154 -4.14 -1.34 -13.47
C ALA A 154 -2.84 -0.84 -14.12
N SER A 155 -2.91 -0.38 -15.38
CA SER A 155 -1.73 0.12 -16.11
C SER A 155 -1.10 1.35 -15.46
N PHE A 156 -1.91 2.23 -14.87
CA PHE A 156 -1.44 3.40 -14.14
C PHE A 156 -0.69 2.99 -12.87
N TYR A 157 -1.24 2.05 -12.09
CA TYR A 157 -0.59 1.53 -10.88
C TYR A 157 0.71 0.80 -11.20
N GLN A 158 0.74 -0.03 -12.24
CA GLN A 158 1.94 -0.73 -12.70
C GLN A 158 3.05 0.23 -13.08
N ALA A 159 2.73 1.29 -13.86
CA ALA A 159 3.72 2.27 -14.27
C ALA A 159 4.30 3.04 -13.06
N ASN A 160 3.46 3.47 -12.13
CA ASN A 160 3.90 4.18 -10.93
C ASN A 160 4.69 3.27 -9.99
N THR A 161 4.28 2.01 -9.84
CA THR A 161 5.02 1.01 -9.06
C THR A 161 6.42 0.82 -9.63
N ALA A 162 6.54 0.63 -10.95
CA ALA A 162 7.83 0.46 -11.61
C ALA A 162 8.75 1.68 -11.38
N LYS A 163 8.21 2.88 -11.54
CA LYS A 163 8.94 4.14 -11.30
C LYS A 163 9.42 4.23 -9.84
N TYR A 164 8.54 3.98 -8.87
CA TYR A 164 8.90 4.10 -7.46
C TYR A 164 9.92 3.02 -7.03
N VAL A 165 9.82 1.82 -7.58
CA VAL A 165 10.81 0.74 -7.41
C VAL A 165 12.19 1.14 -7.94
N GLU A 166 12.27 1.85 -9.07
CA GLU A 166 13.53 2.37 -9.61
C GLU A 166 14.15 3.42 -8.67
N GLU A 167 13.34 4.33 -8.14
CA GLU A 167 13.77 5.34 -7.16
C GLU A 167 14.30 4.67 -5.87
N LEU A 168 13.59 3.66 -5.35
CA LEU A 168 14.02 2.90 -4.17
C LEU A 168 15.31 2.10 -4.43
N THR A 169 15.46 1.50 -5.61
CA THR A 169 16.68 0.79 -6.00
C THR A 169 17.87 1.74 -6.02
N SER A 170 17.69 2.93 -6.57
CA SER A 170 18.71 3.99 -6.57
C SER A 170 19.05 4.46 -5.15
N LEU A 171 18.04 4.62 -4.29
CA LEU A 171 18.22 4.98 -2.89
C LEU A 171 18.98 3.90 -2.12
N HIS A 172 18.68 2.62 -2.37
CA HIS A 172 19.41 1.51 -1.74
C HIS A 172 20.90 1.56 -2.07
N ALA A 173 21.25 1.71 -3.35
CA ALA A 173 22.64 1.79 -3.81
C ALA A 173 23.35 3.00 -3.19
N TRP A 174 22.71 4.18 -3.18
CA TRP A 174 23.25 5.39 -2.57
C TRP A 174 23.46 5.22 -1.08
N THR A 175 22.50 4.62 -0.35
CA THR A 175 22.60 4.38 1.09
C THR A 175 23.77 3.45 1.41
N ALA A 176 23.93 2.36 0.67
CA ALA A 176 25.04 1.42 0.82
C ALA A 176 26.39 2.11 0.57
N GLU A 177 26.49 2.94 -0.47
CA GLU A 177 27.69 3.74 -0.74
C GLU A 177 28.02 4.65 0.44
N LYS A 178 27.04 5.39 0.97
CA LYS A 178 27.27 6.31 2.10
C LYS A 178 27.67 5.59 3.38
N ILE A 179 27.02 4.48 3.72
CA ILE A 179 27.38 3.69 4.90
C ILE A 179 28.81 3.13 4.75
N ASN A 180 29.20 2.73 3.55
CA ASN A 180 30.55 2.20 3.30
C ASN A 180 31.66 3.25 3.43
N THR A 181 31.37 4.55 3.44
CA THR A 181 32.36 5.60 3.77
C THR A 181 32.71 5.62 5.26
N ILE A 182 31.88 5.03 6.12
CA ILE A 182 32.15 4.89 7.56
C ILE A 182 33.01 3.64 7.77
N THR A 183 34.12 3.78 8.50
CA THR A 183 34.98 2.62 8.77
C THR A 183 34.24 1.60 9.65
N GLU A 184 34.54 0.31 9.51
CA GLU A 184 33.86 -0.76 10.28
C GLU A 184 33.86 -0.52 11.78
N LYS A 185 34.98 -0.01 12.34
CA LYS A 185 35.08 0.29 13.77
C LYS A 185 34.16 1.41 14.22
N GLN A 186 33.72 2.27 13.31
CA GLN A 186 32.83 3.40 13.58
C GLN A 186 31.37 3.12 13.21
N ARG A 187 31.08 1.96 12.63
CA ARG A 187 29.70 1.54 12.28
C ARG A 187 29.00 0.97 13.51
N VAL A 188 28.84 1.80 14.54
CA VAL A 188 28.11 1.45 15.75
C VAL A 188 26.90 2.36 15.85
N LEU A 189 25.70 1.77 15.82
CA LEU A 189 24.45 2.47 16.03
C LEU A 189 23.87 2.04 17.37
N ILE A 190 23.56 3.02 18.24
CA ILE A 190 22.91 2.78 19.52
C ILE A 190 21.54 3.45 19.45
N THR A 191 20.49 2.68 19.66
CA THR A 191 19.10 3.12 19.57
C THR A 191 18.37 2.81 20.88
N ALA A 192 17.30 3.56 21.17
CA ALA A 192 16.46 3.30 22.34
C ALA A 192 15.55 2.07 22.15
N HIS A 193 15.42 1.59 20.91
CA HIS A 193 14.55 0.51 20.49
C HIS A 193 15.20 -0.21 19.31
N ASP A 194 15.24 -1.54 19.32
CA ASP A 194 15.79 -2.31 18.21
C ASP A 194 14.78 -2.31 17.04
N ALA A 195 15.07 -1.48 16.05
CA ALA A 195 14.24 -1.33 14.87
C ALA A 195 15.07 -1.35 13.56
N PHE A 196 16.38 -1.42 13.66
CA PHE A 196 17.26 -1.32 12.49
C PHE A 196 17.87 -2.67 12.07
N GLY A 197 17.63 -3.72 12.82
CA GLY A 197 18.03 -5.06 12.45
C GLY A 197 19.48 -5.44 12.78
#